data_e2fba47a6ad68189e5801129e07213bc
#
_entry.id   e2fba47a6ad68189e5801129e07213bc
#
_cell.length_a   1.000
_cell.length_b   1.000
_cell.length_c   1.000
_cell.angle_alpha   90.00
_cell.angle_beta   90.00
_cell.angle_gamma   90.00
#
_symmetry.space_group_name_H-M   'P 1'
#
loop_
_entity.id
_entity.type
_entity.pdbx_description
1 polymer ?
#
loop_
_entity_poly.entity_id
_entity_poly.type
_entity_poly.pdbx_seq_one_letter_code
_entity_poly.pdbx_strand_id
1 'polypeptide(L)'
;MMKKLVTLLGLILVLALTVSPVLADPDVDPDPGRGNTDVVVMNMGTAATDATAIYYNASGNPEYNANTNLAGRGSYRFAASAATPLGDNWRGSMVVQSAGEVAAVAEIKWTNGSSADGTTADAYTGFSAGATTMYIPFAVYSVNSQFTQFAVQNTESSQANIRLTFINRNGVTDLQVNDTIAALGSKNFDVRSFNQLQSTSFWQSNCAAGQCFWSGAVKIESTNSKKVTAAATNFNTQYTQAYGAVASGAAQVYVPSVERRCVDCTWNPGAGQSGDWVGFSTVTVQCLSSTPCDMRMRFIGQTSNMTNLTLPNKIIQPGAAVAASTRAGNDYDKNLFNQLRDNGNPQFPFTWAGSVIVETTNNTQVAVVVFTVRPRENISPGLAGSSIADAGTQTNLPLVYKIGTCNPPSGLDWKTFSIFRIQNPTANNATNVDIYYYNRNGTVAFQELDRTINAGTALTRHTRANCSDLAALGNNWEGSVFISSDRPLVVTVESYNDAFLNQPEPSWSTGYNAYSVTP
;
A
#
# COMPACT_ATOMS: atom_id res chain seq x y z
N MET A 1 -1.51 -10.41 -48.11
CA MET A 1 -2.23 -10.28 -46.84
C MET A 1 -1.20 -10.23 -45.70
N MET A 2 -0.74 -9.05 -45.36
CA MET A 2 0.20 -8.86 -44.24
C MET A 2 -0.60 -8.77 -42.94
N LYS A 3 -0.50 -9.80 -42.09
CA LYS A 3 -0.99 -9.74 -40.70
C LYS A 3 -0.06 -8.77 -39.96
N LYS A 4 -0.58 -7.62 -39.58
CA LYS A 4 0.08 -6.70 -38.65
C LYS A 4 0.11 -7.40 -37.29
N LEU A 5 1.29 -7.85 -36.89
CA LEU A 5 1.57 -8.32 -35.54
C LEU A 5 1.63 -7.04 -34.67
N VAL A 6 0.56 -6.75 -33.98
CA VAL A 6 0.57 -5.73 -32.91
C VAL A 6 1.16 -6.43 -31.69
N THR A 7 2.46 -6.27 -31.51
CA THR A 7 3.13 -6.67 -30.27
C THR A 7 2.73 -5.64 -29.23
N LEU A 8 1.80 -5.99 -28.36
CA LEU A 8 1.47 -5.18 -27.19
C LEU A 8 2.65 -5.33 -26.22
N LEU A 9 3.55 -4.35 -26.19
CA LEU A 9 4.62 -4.29 -25.22
C LEU A 9 3.99 -3.95 -23.88
N GLY A 10 3.89 -4.92 -22.97
CA GLY A 10 3.48 -4.69 -21.59
C GLY A 10 4.58 -3.89 -20.88
N LEU A 11 4.38 -2.59 -20.73
CA LEU A 11 5.28 -1.70 -19.98
C LEU A 11 4.79 -1.62 -18.54
N ILE A 12 5.51 -2.20 -17.58
CA ILE A 12 5.25 -2.00 -16.16
C ILE A 12 6.23 -0.95 -15.63
N LEU A 13 5.70 0.10 -15.07
CA LEU A 13 6.42 1.21 -14.51
C LEU A 13 6.50 1.05 -12.99
N VAL A 14 7.70 1.00 -12.44
CA VAL A 14 7.94 0.97 -11.01
C VAL A 14 8.63 2.26 -10.59
N LEU A 15 8.02 2.98 -9.66
CA LEU A 15 8.59 4.18 -9.08
C LEU A 15 9.44 3.81 -7.87
N ALA A 16 10.75 4.03 -7.95
CA ALA A 16 11.66 3.81 -6.83
C ALA A 16 11.87 5.12 -6.08
N LEU A 17 11.37 5.18 -4.84
CA LEU A 17 11.68 6.26 -3.92
C LEU A 17 12.99 5.94 -3.20
N THR A 18 14.10 6.42 -3.71
CA THR A 18 15.34 6.44 -2.94
C THR A 18 15.44 7.81 -2.27
N VAL A 19 15.37 7.82 -0.96
CA VAL A 19 15.62 9.04 -0.20
C VAL A 19 17.13 9.19 -0.08
N SER A 20 17.74 10.13 -0.83
CA SER A 20 19.13 10.52 -0.49
C SER A 20 19.14 11.14 0.90
N PRO A 21 20.25 11.10 1.59
CA PRO A 21 20.45 12.06 2.66
C PRO A 21 20.40 13.47 2.02
N VAL A 22 19.27 14.15 2.10
CA VAL A 22 19.35 15.57 2.30
C VAL A 22 20.28 15.67 3.49
N LEU A 23 21.36 16.44 3.39
CA LEU A 23 22.09 16.87 4.57
C LEU A 23 20.99 17.29 5.54
N ALA A 24 20.79 16.49 6.59
CA ALA A 24 19.70 16.69 7.52
C ALA A 24 19.80 18.17 7.92
N ASP A 25 18.75 18.92 7.62
CA ASP A 25 18.57 20.18 8.30
C ASP A 25 18.45 19.78 9.78
N PRO A 26 19.41 20.10 10.64
CA PRO A 26 19.44 19.59 12.01
C PRO A 26 18.19 19.95 12.82
N ASP A 27 17.34 20.83 12.29
CA ASP A 27 16.12 21.29 12.94
C ASP A 27 14.83 20.64 12.37
N VAL A 28 14.91 19.70 11.43
CA VAL A 28 13.74 19.07 10.79
C VAL A 28 13.70 17.57 11.08
N ASP A 29 13.13 17.23 12.20
CA ASP A 29 12.81 15.87 12.63
C ASP A 29 11.39 15.47 12.13
N PRO A 30 11.11 14.21 11.75
CA PRO A 30 11.98 13.06 11.61
C PRO A 30 12.62 12.95 10.22
N ASP A 31 13.86 12.49 10.18
CA ASP A 31 14.51 12.04 8.95
C ASP A 31 14.33 10.51 8.85
N PRO A 32 13.71 9.96 7.78
CA PRO A 32 13.61 8.51 7.61
C PRO A 32 14.97 7.84 7.39
N GLY A 33 16.05 8.62 7.22
CA GLY A 33 17.39 8.12 6.95
C GLY A 33 17.60 7.73 5.47
N ARG A 34 18.54 6.81 5.24
CA ARG A 34 18.85 6.32 3.91
C ARG A 34 17.80 5.31 3.46
N GLY A 35 17.23 5.54 2.27
CA GLY A 35 16.32 4.60 1.63
C GLY A 35 17.05 3.63 0.70
N ASN A 36 16.60 2.40 0.67
CA ASN A 36 17.03 1.39 -0.28
C ASN A 36 15.80 0.72 -0.89
N THR A 37 15.74 0.59 -2.21
CA THR A 37 14.56 0.05 -2.89
C THR A 37 14.94 -1.18 -3.71
N ASP A 38 14.40 -2.32 -3.31
CA ASP A 38 14.38 -3.53 -4.13
C ASP A 38 13.10 -3.56 -4.96
N VAL A 39 13.20 -4.08 -6.18
CA VAL A 39 12.01 -4.30 -7.01
C VAL A 39 11.88 -5.78 -7.32
N VAL A 40 10.76 -6.37 -6.93
CA VAL A 40 10.45 -7.77 -7.24
C VAL A 40 9.48 -7.81 -8.40
N VAL A 41 9.87 -8.54 -9.44
CA VAL A 41 9.10 -8.68 -10.68
C VAL A 41 8.70 -10.14 -10.85
N MET A 42 7.42 -10.39 -11.12
CA MET A 42 6.85 -11.70 -11.40
C MET A 42 6.39 -11.76 -12.87
N ASN A 43 6.72 -12.85 -13.54
CA ASN A 43 6.13 -13.18 -14.84
C ASN A 43 4.68 -13.67 -14.64
N MET A 44 3.69 -12.95 -15.19
CA MET A 44 2.28 -13.32 -15.08
C MET A 44 1.86 -14.39 -16.09
N GLY A 45 2.71 -14.70 -17.07
CA GLY A 45 2.49 -15.77 -18.05
C GLY A 45 2.98 -17.14 -17.58
N THR A 46 2.71 -18.17 -18.37
CA THR A 46 3.17 -19.54 -18.15
C THR A 46 4.45 -19.88 -18.94
N ALA A 47 4.78 -19.11 -19.97
CA ALA A 47 6.04 -19.20 -20.73
C ALA A 47 7.09 -18.27 -20.14
N ALA A 48 8.36 -18.63 -20.27
CA ALA A 48 9.46 -17.74 -19.85
C ALA A 48 9.48 -16.46 -20.69
N THR A 49 9.89 -15.36 -20.07
CA THR A 49 10.04 -14.05 -20.72
C THR A 49 11.27 -13.33 -20.22
N ASP A 50 11.91 -12.57 -21.10
CA ASP A 50 13.00 -11.68 -20.69
C ASP A 50 12.42 -10.40 -20.10
N ALA A 51 13.05 -9.91 -19.04
CA ALA A 51 12.74 -8.64 -18.40
C ALA A 51 13.98 -7.78 -18.26
N THR A 52 13.86 -6.51 -18.61
CA THR A 52 14.91 -5.50 -18.48
C THR A 52 14.45 -4.41 -17.52
N ALA A 53 15.17 -4.24 -16.42
CA ALA A 53 15.03 -3.10 -15.53
C ALA A 53 15.93 -1.96 -16.02
N ILE A 54 15.33 -0.81 -16.35
CA ILE A 54 16.03 0.38 -16.81
C ILE A 54 15.91 1.45 -15.73
N TYR A 55 17.05 1.94 -15.25
CA TYR A 55 17.13 2.94 -14.20
C TYR A 55 17.36 4.32 -14.82
N TYR A 56 16.44 5.24 -14.61
CA TYR A 56 16.46 6.61 -15.12
C TYR A 56 16.75 7.59 -13.99
N ASN A 57 17.68 8.52 -14.20
CA ASN A 57 17.88 9.62 -13.28
C ASN A 57 16.74 10.64 -13.33
N ALA A 58 16.79 11.65 -12.46
CA ALA A 58 15.77 12.71 -12.40
C ALA A 58 15.57 13.45 -13.74
N SER A 59 16.60 13.52 -14.58
CA SER A 59 16.53 14.13 -15.92
C SER A 59 16.02 13.17 -17.00
N GLY A 60 15.71 11.92 -16.66
CA GLY A 60 15.18 10.93 -17.59
C GLY A 60 16.25 10.24 -18.45
N ASN A 61 17.52 10.38 -18.12
CA ASN A 61 18.57 9.65 -18.81
C ASN A 61 18.72 8.25 -18.19
N PRO A 62 18.79 7.19 -19.00
CA PRO A 62 19.08 5.85 -18.50
C PRO A 62 20.54 5.79 -18.03
N GLU A 63 20.76 5.32 -16.81
CA GLU A 63 22.10 5.22 -16.21
C GLU A 63 22.55 3.78 -15.97
N TYR A 64 21.59 2.87 -15.82
CA TYR A 64 21.88 1.45 -15.62
C TYR A 64 20.76 0.57 -16.17
N ASN A 65 21.14 -0.60 -16.69
CA ASN A 65 20.20 -1.62 -17.13
C ASN A 65 20.58 -2.97 -16.51
N ALA A 66 19.59 -3.69 -16.01
CA ALA A 66 19.74 -5.05 -15.52
C ALA A 66 18.76 -5.98 -16.25
N ASN A 67 19.26 -7.11 -16.75
CA ASN A 67 18.47 -8.08 -17.50
C ASN A 67 18.32 -9.37 -16.71
N THR A 68 17.19 -10.03 -16.86
CA THR A 68 16.93 -11.36 -16.33
C THR A 68 15.96 -12.12 -17.23
N ASN A 69 16.04 -13.45 -17.20
CA ASN A 69 15.00 -14.31 -17.76
C ASN A 69 14.08 -14.78 -16.64
N LEU A 70 12.80 -14.48 -16.76
CA LEU A 70 11.75 -14.87 -15.81
C LEU A 70 11.06 -16.14 -16.32
N ALA A 71 11.23 -17.24 -15.62
CA ALA A 71 10.43 -18.44 -15.86
C ALA A 71 8.92 -18.12 -15.75
N GLY A 72 8.06 -18.92 -16.39
CA GLY A 72 6.61 -18.75 -16.26
C GLY A 72 6.19 -18.81 -14.80
N ARG A 73 5.41 -17.83 -14.33
CA ARG A 73 4.99 -17.68 -12.92
C ARG A 73 6.14 -17.45 -11.92
N GLY A 74 7.40 -17.44 -12.39
CA GLY A 74 8.56 -17.15 -11.55
C GLY A 74 8.72 -15.67 -11.24
N SER A 75 9.57 -15.36 -10.26
CA SER A 75 9.87 -13.98 -9.85
C SER A 75 11.37 -13.74 -9.72
N TYR A 76 11.78 -12.48 -9.88
CA TYR A 76 13.15 -12.04 -9.71
C TYR A 76 13.21 -10.74 -8.91
N ARG A 77 14.21 -10.62 -8.04
CA ARG A 77 14.47 -9.42 -7.24
C ARG A 77 15.62 -8.62 -7.89
N PHE A 78 15.30 -7.46 -8.41
CA PHE A 78 16.29 -6.44 -8.74
C PHE A 78 16.69 -5.73 -7.46
N ALA A 79 17.71 -6.25 -6.79
CA ALA A 79 18.19 -5.70 -5.53
C ALA A 79 18.95 -4.38 -5.77
N ALA A 80 18.67 -3.37 -4.95
CA ALA A 80 19.39 -2.10 -5.03
C ALA A 80 20.90 -2.27 -4.83
N SER A 81 21.31 -3.19 -3.94
CA SER A 81 22.71 -3.53 -3.70
C SER A 81 23.46 -4.10 -4.94
N ALA A 82 22.73 -4.65 -5.91
CA ALA A 82 23.30 -5.15 -7.16
C ALA A 82 23.48 -4.06 -8.23
N ALA A 83 22.83 -2.90 -8.07
CA ALA A 83 22.92 -1.77 -8.98
C ALA A 83 24.11 -0.84 -8.65
N THR A 84 25.26 -1.41 -8.37
CA THR A 84 26.49 -0.70 -7.95
C THR A 84 26.94 0.44 -8.88
N PRO A 85 26.70 0.42 -10.21
CA PRO A 85 27.04 1.56 -11.07
C PRO A 85 26.29 2.85 -10.73
N LEU A 86 25.16 2.79 -10.02
CA LEU A 86 24.35 3.96 -9.67
C LEU A 86 24.93 4.77 -8.50
N GLY A 87 25.83 4.17 -7.70
CA GLY A 87 26.41 4.82 -6.50
C GLY A 87 25.43 4.96 -5.33
N ASP A 88 25.97 5.32 -4.16
CA ASP A 88 25.24 5.26 -2.87
C ASP A 88 24.14 6.31 -2.69
N ASN A 89 24.15 7.37 -3.47
CA ASN A 89 23.18 8.49 -3.32
C ASN A 89 22.31 8.67 -4.57
N TRP A 90 22.18 7.62 -5.36
CA TRP A 90 21.40 7.69 -6.59
C TRP A 90 19.90 7.86 -6.30
N ARG A 91 19.29 8.73 -7.07
CA ARG A 91 17.83 8.97 -7.06
C ARG A 91 17.30 8.93 -8.48
N GLY A 92 16.22 8.22 -8.66
CA GLY A 92 15.60 8.14 -9.96
C GLY A 92 14.36 7.28 -9.96
N SER A 93 14.05 6.75 -11.10
CA SER A 93 12.94 5.85 -11.32
C SER A 93 13.40 4.60 -12.05
N MET A 94 12.64 3.53 -11.94
CA MET A 94 12.89 2.29 -12.67
C MET A 94 11.70 1.94 -13.55
N VAL A 95 11.99 1.52 -14.77
CA VAL A 95 11.02 0.96 -15.70
C VAL A 95 11.39 -0.49 -15.97
N VAL A 96 10.44 -1.41 -15.81
CA VAL A 96 10.63 -2.80 -16.23
C VAL A 96 9.97 -3.00 -17.59
N GLN A 97 10.76 -3.42 -18.56
CA GLN A 97 10.29 -3.78 -19.89
C GLN A 97 10.35 -5.29 -20.07
N SER A 98 9.27 -5.87 -20.61
CA SER A 98 9.21 -7.29 -20.92
C SER A 98 8.31 -7.52 -22.14
N ALA A 99 8.58 -8.60 -22.90
CA ALA A 99 7.70 -9.03 -23.98
C ALA A 99 6.43 -9.72 -23.46
N GLY A 100 6.51 -10.35 -22.28
CA GLY A 100 5.37 -10.92 -21.58
C GLY A 100 4.80 -9.96 -20.53
N GLU A 101 3.63 -10.25 -20.03
CA GLU A 101 3.03 -9.49 -18.92
C GLU A 101 3.78 -9.78 -17.61
N VAL A 102 4.10 -8.72 -16.88
CA VAL A 102 4.79 -8.81 -15.60
C VAL A 102 4.08 -7.95 -14.54
N ALA A 103 4.12 -8.42 -13.31
CA ALA A 103 3.71 -7.66 -12.13
C ALA A 103 4.97 -7.25 -11.33
N ALA A 104 4.97 -6.07 -10.72
CA ALA A 104 6.12 -5.61 -9.94
C ALA A 104 5.71 -4.96 -8.61
N VAL A 105 6.54 -5.15 -7.60
CA VAL A 105 6.41 -4.51 -6.29
C VAL A 105 7.73 -3.84 -5.94
N ALA A 106 7.67 -2.57 -5.56
CA ALA A 106 8.81 -1.86 -4.98
C ALA A 106 8.74 -2.02 -3.45
N GLU A 107 9.76 -2.63 -2.86
CA GLU A 107 9.96 -2.75 -1.43
C GLU A 107 11.03 -1.75 -1.00
N ILE A 108 10.65 -0.78 -0.17
CA ILE A 108 11.53 0.29 0.27
C ILE A 108 11.87 0.07 1.74
N LYS A 109 13.16 0.15 2.08
CA LYS A 109 13.67 0.07 3.45
C LYS A 109 14.45 1.32 3.78
N TRP A 110 14.18 1.92 4.94
CA TRP A 110 14.89 3.08 5.43
C TRP A 110 15.70 2.73 6.67
N THR A 111 16.94 3.22 6.70
CA THR A 111 17.82 3.13 7.87
C THR A 111 17.82 4.46 8.61
N ASN A 112 17.51 4.44 9.88
CA ASN A 112 17.50 5.62 10.73
C ASN A 112 18.93 6.03 11.11
N GLY A 113 19.69 6.54 10.14
CA GLY A 113 21.01 7.21 10.31
C GLY A 113 22.15 6.44 10.96
N SER A 114 21.91 5.47 11.83
CA SER A 114 22.95 4.84 12.66
C SER A 114 22.99 3.31 12.64
N SER A 115 22.02 2.63 12.07
CA SER A 115 22.07 1.17 11.94
C SER A 115 22.14 0.72 10.48
N ALA A 116 22.95 -0.30 10.22
CA ALA A 116 23.06 -0.92 8.90
C ALA A 116 21.78 -1.67 8.48
N ASP A 117 20.87 -1.93 9.42
CA ASP A 117 19.64 -2.68 9.21
C ASP A 117 18.46 -1.71 9.20
N GLY A 118 17.63 -1.78 8.14
CA GLY A 118 16.48 -0.88 7.96
C GLY A 118 15.57 -0.90 9.18
N THR A 119 15.32 0.24 9.77
CA THR A 119 14.43 0.40 10.93
C THR A 119 12.97 0.47 10.55
N THR A 120 12.68 0.87 9.30
CA THR A 120 11.31 0.90 8.77
C THR A 120 11.30 0.44 7.31
N ALA A 121 10.19 -0.15 6.88
CA ALA A 121 10.00 -0.52 5.48
C ALA A 121 8.54 -0.33 5.08
N ASP A 122 8.30 -0.18 3.79
CA ASP A 122 6.99 -0.36 3.20
C ASP A 122 7.13 -0.75 1.71
N ALA A 123 6.00 -1.01 1.05
CA ALA A 123 5.99 -1.37 -0.35
C ALA A 123 4.81 -0.73 -1.08
N TYR A 124 4.91 -0.68 -2.38
CA TYR A 124 3.79 -0.35 -3.25
C TYR A 124 3.87 -1.13 -4.56
N THR A 125 2.71 -1.32 -5.16
CA THR A 125 2.56 -1.98 -6.46
C THR A 125 3.08 -1.06 -7.57
N GLY A 126 3.88 -1.58 -8.48
CA GLY A 126 4.29 -0.84 -9.68
C GLY A 126 3.10 -0.51 -10.58
N PHE A 127 3.26 0.47 -11.42
CA PHE A 127 2.21 0.97 -12.31
C PHE A 127 2.37 0.39 -13.71
N SER A 128 1.31 -0.18 -14.26
CA SER A 128 1.28 -0.65 -15.65
C SER A 128 1.06 0.47 -16.67
N ALA A 129 0.51 1.59 -16.23
CA ALA A 129 0.27 2.78 -17.06
C ALA A 129 0.24 4.03 -16.19
N GLY A 130 0.61 5.16 -16.76
CA GLY A 130 0.40 6.48 -16.16
C GLY A 130 -0.98 7.05 -16.49
N ALA A 131 -1.34 8.13 -15.79
CA ALA A 131 -2.55 8.91 -16.03
C ALA A 131 -2.22 10.41 -16.13
N THR A 132 -3.13 11.20 -16.68
CA THR A 132 -3.00 12.67 -16.71
C THR A 132 -3.33 13.32 -15.38
N THR A 133 -3.98 12.58 -14.50
CA THR A 133 -4.30 13.01 -13.12
C THR A 133 -4.03 11.85 -12.18
N MET A 134 -3.36 12.15 -11.05
CA MET A 134 -3.13 11.22 -9.95
C MET A 134 -3.55 11.88 -8.64
N TYR A 135 -4.02 11.08 -7.70
CA TYR A 135 -4.44 11.54 -6.39
C TYR A 135 -3.65 10.83 -5.30
N ILE A 136 -3.18 11.60 -4.34
CA ILE A 136 -2.61 11.16 -3.07
C ILE A 136 -3.66 11.49 -2.01
N PRO A 137 -4.52 10.54 -1.59
CA PRO A 137 -5.69 10.82 -0.75
C PRO A 137 -5.35 11.26 0.66
N PHE A 138 -4.12 11.00 1.11
CA PHE A 138 -3.67 11.37 2.44
C PHE A 138 -2.25 11.92 2.39
N ALA A 139 -2.11 13.19 2.70
CA ALA A 139 -0.82 13.87 2.83
C ALA A 139 -0.83 14.74 4.09
N VAL A 140 0.31 14.79 4.79
CA VAL A 140 0.44 15.48 6.07
C VAL A 140 1.71 16.28 6.18
N TYR A 141 1.62 17.36 6.95
CA TYR A 141 2.74 18.13 7.45
C TYR A 141 2.59 18.28 8.96
N SER A 142 3.42 17.57 9.72
CA SER A 142 3.53 17.64 11.19
C SER A 142 2.35 17.04 12.01
N VAL A 143 1.46 16.26 11.39
CA VAL A 143 0.43 15.53 12.17
C VAL A 143 1.09 14.41 12.96
N ASN A 144 1.07 14.48 14.29
CA ASN A 144 1.75 13.52 15.17
C ASN A 144 3.23 13.29 14.79
N SER A 145 3.94 14.36 14.43
CA SER A 145 5.29 14.32 13.88
C SER A 145 5.42 13.47 12.61
N GLN A 146 4.34 13.31 11.85
CA GLN A 146 4.31 12.58 10.58
C GLN A 146 4.37 13.56 9.41
N PHE A 147 5.09 13.17 8.36
CA PHE A 147 5.28 13.93 7.13
C PHE A 147 5.06 13.06 5.91
N THR A 148 4.71 13.71 4.80
CA THR A 148 4.55 13.04 3.51
C THR A 148 5.65 13.46 2.55
N GLN A 149 6.30 12.47 1.94
CA GLN A 149 7.04 12.62 0.68
C GLN A 149 6.30 11.88 -0.43
N PHE A 150 6.41 12.39 -1.66
CA PHE A 150 5.88 11.68 -2.81
C PHE A 150 6.78 11.90 -4.02
N ALA A 151 6.87 10.88 -4.85
CA ALA A 151 7.57 10.94 -6.11
C ALA A 151 6.59 10.92 -7.26
N VAL A 152 6.86 11.72 -8.28
CA VAL A 152 6.10 11.73 -9.54
C VAL A 152 7.05 11.38 -10.67
N GLN A 153 6.69 10.37 -11.48
CA GLN A 153 7.42 9.98 -12.67
C GLN A 153 6.63 10.33 -13.92
N ASN A 154 7.30 10.93 -14.89
CA ASN A 154 6.78 11.10 -16.24
C ASN A 154 7.00 9.81 -17.03
N THR A 155 5.91 9.22 -17.55
CA THR A 155 5.96 7.95 -18.28
C THR A 155 6.11 8.14 -19.80
N GLU A 156 6.20 9.41 -20.25
CA GLU A 156 6.21 9.77 -21.65
C GLU A 156 7.62 10.19 -22.11
N SER A 157 7.89 10.06 -23.40
CA SER A 157 9.15 10.44 -24.05
C SER A 157 9.34 11.95 -24.28
N SER A 158 8.46 12.78 -23.69
CA SER A 158 8.55 14.24 -23.72
C SER A 158 8.18 14.81 -22.37
N GLN A 159 8.65 16.03 -22.07
CA GLN A 159 8.43 16.70 -20.79
C GLN A 159 6.95 16.77 -20.39
N ALA A 160 6.66 16.43 -19.15
CA ALA A 160 5.37 16.68 -18.52
C ALA A 160 5.40 18.01 -17.75
N ASN A 161 4.39 18.86 -17.99
CA ASN A 161 4.11 20.02 -17.16
C ASN A 161 3.07 19.62 -16.14
N ILE A 162 3.37 19.70 -14.86
CA ILE A 162 2.48 19.27 -13.79
C ILE A 162 2.02 20.44 -12.94
N ARG A 163 0.82 20.29 -12.39
CA ARG A 163 0.30 21.15 -11.33
C ARG A 163 0.00 20.28 -10.11
N LEU A 164 0.62 20.61 -8.98
CA LEU A 164 0.32 20.07 -7.68
C LEU A 164 -0.73 20.94 -7.02
N THR A 165 -1.86 20.38 -6.61
CA THR A 165 -2.90 21.08 -5.86
C THR A 165 -3.03 20.42 -4.49
N PHE A 166 -2.68 21.16 -3.43
CA PHE A 166 -2.81 20.77 -2.04
C PHE A 166 -4.21 21.16 -1.55
N ILE A 167 -5.01 20.17 -1.22
CA ILE A 167 -6.39 20.32 -0.79
C ILE A 167 -6.46 19.85 0.65
N ASN A 168 -6.81 20.75 1.60
CA ASN A 168 -6.91 20.35 2.99
C ASN A 168 -8.09 19.38 3.22
N ARG A 169 -8.12 18.75 4.39
CA ARG A 169 -9.15 17.75 4.70
C ARG A 169 -10.60 18.28 4.66
N ASN A 170 -10.80 19.61 4.67
CA ASN A 170 -12.12 20.23 4.55
C ASN A 170 -12.53 20.48 3.08
N GLY A 171 -11.66 20.15 2.10
CA GLY A 171 -11.91 20.31 0.67
C GLY A 171 -11.48 21.67 0.10
N VAL A 172 -10.82 22.50 0.91
CA VAL A 172 -10.32 23.81 0.46
C VAL A 172 -8.95 23.64 -0.19
N THR A 173 -8.76 24.23 -1.36
CA THR A 173 -7.44 24.34 -1.99
C THR A 173 -6.59 25.35 -1.24
N ASP A 174 -5.54 24.90 -0.58
CA ASP A 174 -4.64 25.73 0.20
C ASP A 174 -3.43 26.21 -0.60
N LEU A 175 -2.95 25.41 -1.57
CA LEU A 175 -1.77 25.76 -2.37
C LEU A 175 -1.85 25.10 -3.76
N GLN A 176 -1.38 25.81 -4.77
CA GLN A 176 -1.12 25.27 -6.12
C GLN A 176 0.32 25.59 -6.53
N VAL A 177 1.02 24.60 -7.04
CA VAL A 177 2.40 24.72 -7.52
C VAL A 177 2.50 24.12 -8.91
N ASN A 178 3.07 24.86 -9.86
CA ASN A 178 3.39 24.33 -11.18
C ASN A 178 4.85 23.88 -11.22
N ASP A 179 5.10 22.76 -11.87
CA ASP A 179 6.45 22.19 -12.03
C ASP A 179 6.56 21.43 -13.36
N THR A 180 7.76 20.95 -13.66
CA THR A 180 8.02 20.17 -14.86
C THR A 180 8.82 18.91 -14.51
N ILE A 181 8.56 17.82 -15.24
CA ILE A 181 9.30 16.57 -15.13
C ILE A 181 9.80 16.21 -16.53
N ALA A 182 11.11 16.00 -16.65
CA ALA A 182 11.73 15.61 -17.91
C ALA A 182 11.10 14.31 -18.47
N ALA A 183 11.28 14.05 -19.76
CA ALA A 183 10.86 12.81 -20.39
C ALA A 183 11.45 11.61 -19.64
N LEU A 184 10.62 10.63 -19.26
CA LEU A 184 10.99 9.42 -18.49
C LEU A 184 11.63 9.70 -17.12
N GLY A 185 11.81 10.96 -16.74
CA GLY A 185 12.39 11.38 -15.47
C GLY A 185 11.40 11.30 -14.32
N SER A 186 11.91 11.52 -13.11
CA SER A 186 11.13 11.57 -11.89
C SER A 186 11.54 12.74 -10.99
N LYS A 187 10.61 13.19 -10.15
CA LYS A 187 10.88 14.25 -9.18
C LYS A 187 10.24 13.91 -7.85
N ASN A 188 11.00 14.11 -6.77
CA ASN A 188 10.55 13.92 -5.41
C ASN A 188 10.09 15.26 -4.83
N PHE A 189 9.00 15.22 -4.08
CA PHE A 189 8.41 16.34 -3.37
C PHE A 189 8.28 15.99 -1.90
N ASP A 190 8.73 16.87 -1.04
CA ASP A 190 8.53 16.79 0.41
C ASP A 190 7.54 17.86 0.81
N VAL A 191 6.46 17.46 1.49
CA VAL A 191 5.41 18.42 1.92
C VAL A 191 6.00 19.52 2.84
N ARG A 192 7.08 19.22 3.58
CA ARG A 192 7.79 20.19 4.42
C ARG A 192 8.44 21.33 3.62
N SER A 193 8.80 21.09 2.36
CA SER A 193 9.40 22.12 1.49
C SER A 193 8.40 23.20 1.03
N PHE A 194 7.10 22.99 1.26
CA PHE A 194 6.04 23.91 0.89
C PHE A 194 5.63 24.79 2.09
N ASN A 195 6.52 25.70 2.49
CA ASN A 195 6.31 26.59 3.64
C ASN A 195 5.02 27.42 3.56
N GLN A 196 4.49 27.66 2.35
CA GLN A 196 3.21 28.36 2.14
C GLN A 196 2.04 27.66 2.84
N LEU A 197 2.11 26.34 3.05
CA LEU A 197 1.08 25.58 3.78
C LEU A 197 0.94 26.05 5.23
N GLN A 198 2.04 26.54 5.85
CA GLN A 198 2.04 27.08 7.21
C GLN A 198 1.30 28.42 7.33
N SER A 199 1.11 29.14 6.21
CA SER A 199 0.40 30.41 6.16
C SER A 199 -1.10 30.25 5.87
N THR A 200 -1.57 29.04 5.64
CA THR A 200 -2.99 28.78 5.33
C THR A 200 -3.87 28.93 6.57
N SER A 201 -5.13 29.29 6.34
CA SER A 201 -6.12 29.36 7.45
C SER A 201 -6.33 28.01 8.12
N PHE A 202 -6.17 26.89 7.40
CA PHE A 202 -6.24 25.56 7.96
C PHE A 202 -5.11 25.33 8.99
N TRP A 203 -3.86 25.63 8.62
CA TRP A 203 -2.71 25.53 9.53
C TRP A 203 -2.87 26.44 10.75
N GLN A 204 -3.23 27.71 10.52
CA GLN A 204 -3.35 28.71 11.60
C GLN A 204 -4.44 28.33 12.60
N SER A 205 -5.56 27.78 12.13
CA SER A 205 -6.63 27.30 13.00
C SER A 205 -6.20 26.14 13.88
N ASN A 206 -5.39 25.21 13.33
CA ASN A 206 -4.83 24.09 14.10
C ASN A 206 -3.77 24.56 15.10
N CYS A 207 -2.92 25.53 14.74
CA CYS A 207 -1.98 26.14 15.67
C CYS A 207 -2.70 26.84 16.84
N ALA A 208 -3.77 27.57 16.56
CA ALA A 208 -4.58 28.22 17.61
C ALA A 208 -5.25 27.20 18.55
N ALA A 209 -5.51 25.96 18.06
CA ALA A 209 -6.00 24.84 18.87
C ALA A 209 -4.88 24.07 19.60
N GLY A 210 -3.62 24.53 19.52
CA GLY A 210 -2.47 23.97 20.24
C GLY A 210 -1.63 22.94 19.47
N GLN A 211 -1.95 22.68 18.21
CA GLN A 211 -1.18 21.76 17.35
C GLN A 211 -1.03 22.35 15.96
N CYS A 212 0.19 22.75 15.57
CA CYS A 212 0.46 23.26 14.22
C CYS A 212 0.64 22.10 13.25
N PHE A 213 -0.31 21.91 12.32
CA PHE A 213 -0.21 20.91 11.28
C PHE A 213 -1.06 21.25 10.05
N TRP A 214 -0.72 20.64 8.93
CA TRP A 214 -1.56 20.55 7.75
C TRP A 214 -1.85 19.08 7.44
N SER A 215 -3.09 18.78 7.04
CA SER A 215 -3.49 17.46 6.56
C SER A 215 -4.51 17.59 5.44
N GLY A 216 -4.40 16.72 4.45
CA GLY A 216 -5.28 16.77 3.30
C GLY A 216 -4.87 15.76 2.24
N ALA A 217 -5.02 16.16 0.99
CA ALA A 217 -4.69 15.37 -0.18
C ALA A 217 -3.87 16.19 -1.18
N VAL A 218 -3.15 15.52 -2.07
CA VAL A 218 -2.48 16.16 -3.21
C VAL A 218 -3.07 15.62 -4.50
N LYS A 219 -3.56 16.53 -5.35
CA LYS A 219 -3.93 16.24 -6.73
C LYS A 219 -2.77 16.64 -7.62
N ILE A 220 -2.33 15.73 -8.48
CA ILE A 220 -1.25 15.90 -9.45
C ILE A 220 -1.89 15.89 -10.82
N GLU A 221 -1.84 17.00 -11.55
CA GLU A 221 -2.41 17.14 -12.90
C GLU A 221 -1.33 17.43 -13.91
N SER A 222 -1.29 16.67 -15.00
CA SER A 222 -0.49 17.02 -16.16
C SER A 222 -1.24 18.05 -17.01
N THR A 223 -0.72 19.27 -17.09
CA THR A 223 -1.37 20.38 -17.80
C THR A 223 -1.15 20.33 -19.32
N ASN A 224 -0.25 19.47 -19.79
CA ASN A 224 0.01 19.21 -21.21
C ASN A 224 -0.34 17.78 -21.63
N SER A 225 -1.26 17.13 -20.91
CA SER A 225 -1.82 15.80 -21.22
C SER A 225 -0.79 14.66 -21.26
N LYS A 226 0.38 14.82 -20.63
CA LYS A 226 1.35 13.74 -20.46
C LYS A 226 0.92 12.82 -19.33
N LYS A 227 1.22 11.54 -19.47
CA LYS A 227 0.91 10.57 -18.42
C LYS A 227 2.00 10.56 -17.37
N VAL A 228 1.59 10.56 -16.12
CA VAL A 228 2.47 10.47 -14.95
C VAL A 228 2.00 9.37 -14.02
N THR A 229 2.90 8.85 -13.20
CA THR A 229 2.59 7.99 -12.04
C THR A 229 3.13 8.63 -10.79
N ALA A 230 2.60 8.26 -9.64
CA ALA A 230 3.09 8.76 -8.37
C ALA A 230 2.96 7.72 -7.26
N ALA A 231 3.87 7.78 -6.28
CA ALA A 231 3.76 7.03 -5.03
C ALA A 231 4.08 7.97 -3.87
N ALA A 232 3.41 7.76 -2.75
CA ALA A 232 3.58 8.55 -1.54
C ALA A 232 4.11 7.70 -0.41
N THR A 233 4.88 8.32 0.47
CA THR A 233 5.35 7.75 1.73
C THR A 233 5.08 8.74 2.85
N ASN A 234 4.34 8.31 3.85
CA ASN A 234 4.21 9.00 5.12
C ASN A 234 5.21 8.38 6.09
N PHE A 235 5.92 9.20 6.83
CA PHE A 235 6.92 8.72 7.78
C PHE A 235 6.96 9.56 9.05
N ASN A 236 7.37 8.94 10.13
CA ASN A 236 7.73 9.56 11.39
C ASN A 236 8.95 8.85 11.97
N THR A 237 9.29 9.08 13.23
CA THR A 237 10.44 8.44 13.90
C THR A 237 10.26 6.94 14.15
N GLN A 238 9.05 6.38 13.99
CA GLN A 238 8.72 5.01 14.39
C GLN A 238 8.41 4.10 13.20
N TYR A 239 7.71 4.60 12.18
CA TYR A 239 7.25 3.79 11.05
C TYR A 239 7.15 4.61 9.75
N THR A 240 7.07 3.90 8.66
CA THR A 240 6.78 4.42 7.32
C THR A 240 5.53 3.76 6.77
N GLN A 241 4.84 4.46 5.88
CA GLN A 241 3.59 4.04 5.24
C GLN A 241 3.64 4.45 3.78
N ALA A 242 3.85 3.51 2.86
CA ALA A 242 3.89 3.82 1.44
C ALA A 242 2.64 3.30 0.72
N TYR A 243 2.25 3.99 -0.34
CA TYR A 243 1.16 3.56 -1.21
C TYR A 243 1.26 4.21 -2.58
N GLY A 244 0.74 3.51 -3.60
CA GLY A 244 0.60 4.08 -4.93
C GLY A 244 -0.50 5.12 -4.99
N ALA A 245 -0.27 6.22 -5.73
CA ALA A 245 -1.31 7.21 -6.00
C ALA A 245 -2.42 6.61 -6.88
N VAL A 246 -3.63 7.12 -6.73
CA VAL A 246 -4.83 6.64 -7.41
C VAL A 246 -5.09 7.49 -8.65
N ALA A 247 -5.21 6.86 -9.82
CA ALA A 247 -5.48 7.56 -11.08
C ALA A 247 -6.94 8.02 -11.22
N SER A 248 -7.87 7.26 -10.65
CA SER A 248 -9.30 7.56 -10.68
C SER A 248 -9.98 7.00 -9.43
N GLY A 249 -11.08 7.62 -9.02
CA GLY A 249 -11.92 7.08 -7.96
C GLY A 249 -12.94 6.07 -8.48
N ALA A 250 -13.68 5.53 -7.52
CA ALA A 250 -14.83 4.66 -7.80
C ALA A 250 -15.98 4.96 -6.84
N ALA A 251 -17.20 4.59 -7.23
CA ALA A 251 -18.36 4.66 -6.35
C ALA A 251 -18.35 3.58 -5.27
N GLN A 252 -17.57 2.53 -5.48
CA GLN A 252 -17.37 1.45 -4.51
C GLN A 252 -15.90 1.03 -4.49
N VAL A 253 -15.30 1.03 -3.29
CA VAL A 253 -13.89 0.71 -3.06
C VAL A 253 -13.79 -0.33 -1.96
N TYR A 254 -12.93 -1.31 -2.18
CA TYR A 254 -12.70 -2.46 -1.31
C TYR A 254 -11.34 -2.34 -0.63
N VAL A 255 -11.33 -2.64 0.67
CA VAL A 255 -10.12 -2.71 1.50
C VAL A 255 -10.11 -4.07 2.20
N PRO A 256 -9.39 -5.05 1.68
CA PRO A 256 -9.40 -6.43 2.22
C PRO A 256 -8.80 -6.57 3.62
N SER A 257 -7.98 -5.61 4.06
CA SER A 257 -7.23 -5.69 5.30
C SER A 257 -7.52 -4.52 6.22
N VAL A 258 -8.25 -4.79 7.31
CA VAL A 258 -8.49 -3.84 8.41
C VAL A 258 -8.50 -4.62 9.72
N GLU A 259 -7.90 -4.05 10.76
CA GLU A 259 -7.87 -4.70 12.08
C GLU A 259 -8.23 -3.75 13.22
N ARG A 260 -8.69 -4.36 14.31
CA ARG A 260 -8.91 -3.74 15.61
C ARG A 260 -8.51 -4.76 16.68
N ARG A 261 -7.31 -4.64 17.21
CA ARG A 261 -6.73 -5.59 18.15
C ARG A 261 -6.29 -4.88 19.41
N CYS A 262 -7.02 -5.12 20.48
CA CYS A 262 -6.70 -4.61 21.80
C CYS A 262 -6.74 -5.74 22.82
N VAL A 263 -5.66 -5.92 23.57
CA VAL A 263 -5.55 -6.85 24.67
C VAL A 263 -5.88 -6.09 25.95
N ASP A 264 -6.63 -6.70 26.84
CA ASP A 264 -7.04 -6.13 28.13
C ASP A 264 -7.78 -4.79 28.03
N CYS A 265 -8.43 -4.55 26.91
CA CYS A 265 -9.25 -3.36 26.76
C CYS A 265 -10.49 -3.43 27.62
N THR A 266 -10.57 -2.52 28.58
CA THR A 266 -11.79 -2.24 29.33
C THR A 266 -12.48 -1.04 28.72
N TRP A 267 -13.78 -1.17 28.44
CA TRP A 267 -14.61 -0.06 28.04
C TRP A 267 -15.13 0.67 29.26
N ASN A 268 -14.75 1.94 29.42
CA ASN A 268 -15.33 2.83 30.42
C ASN A 268 -16.03 3.99 29.69
N PRO A 269 -17.36 4.13 29.77
CA PRO A 269 -18.12 5.15 29.05
C PRO A 269 -17.66 6.59 29.28
N GLY A 270 -16.99 6.89 30.41
CA GLY A 270 -16.52 8.25 30.74
C GLY A 270 -15.05 8.54 30.46
N ALA A 271 -14.20 7.52 30.45
CA ALA A 271 -12.74 7.68 30.36
C ALA A 271 -12.14 7.27 28.99
N GLY A 272 -12.98 6.76 28.08
CA GLY A 272 -12.51 6.17 26.84
C GLY A 272 -11.97 4.75 27.04
N GLN A 273 -11.40 4.20 25.98
CA GLN A 273 -10.86 2.85 26.00
C GLN A 273 -9.42 2.91 26.51
N SER A 274 -9.18 2.39 27.71
CA SER A 274 -7.83 2.04 28.18
C SER A 274 -7.55 0.59 27.80
N GLY A 275 -6.32 0.30 27.45
CA GLY A 275 -5.87 -1.05 27.11
C GLY A 275 -4.65 -1.03 26.21
N ASP A 276 -4.08 -2.19 26.04
CA ASP A 276 -2.87 -2.37 25.25
C ASP A 276 -3.24 -2.65 23.78
N TRP A 277 -3.03 -1.66 22.94
CA TRP A 277 -3.30 -1.75 21.52
C TRP A 277 -2.18 -2.52 20.80
N VAL A 278 -2.55 -3.67 20.26
CA VAL A 278 -1.68 -4.50 19.42
C VAL A 278 -1.75 -4.06 17.96
N GLY A 279 -2.94 -3.64 17.49
CA GLY A 279 -3.11 -3.18 16.13
C GLY A 279 -4.43 -2.44 15.93
N PHE A 280 -4.42 -1.45 15.05
CA PHE A 280 -5.64 -0.74 14.61
C PHE A 280 -5.44 -0.16 13.22
N SER A 281 -6.52 -0.04 12.47
CA SER A 281 -6.48 0.56 11.14
C SER A 281 -7.21 1.88 11.09
N THR A 282 -6.72 2.78 10.24
CA THR A 282 -7.40 4.04 9.88
C THR A 282 -7.67 4.02 8.38
N VAL A 283 -8.94 4.10 8.02
CA VAL A 283 -9.41 4.18 6.64
C VAL A 283 -9.69 5.64 6.32
N THR A 284 -8.97 6.21 5.37
CA THR A 284 -9.15 7.59 4.90
C THR A 284 -9.80 7.57 3.53
N VAL A 285 -10.88 8.33 3.37
CA VAL A 285 -11.66 8.42 2.15
C VAL A 285 -11.69 9.86 1.66
N GLN A 286 -11.23 10.10 0.45
CA GLN A 286 -11.29 11.39 -0.23
C GLN A 286 -12.39 11.40 -1.29
N CYS A 287 -13.21 12.46 -1.33
CA CYS A 287 -14.16 12.71 -2.42
C CYS A 287 -13.44 13.29 -3.64
N LEU A 288 -13.46 12.59 -4.77
CA LEU A 288 -12.83 13.03 -6.03
C LEU A 288 -13.80 13.71 -6.99
N SER A 289 -15.10 13.61 -6.72
CA SER A 289 -16.13 14.22 -7.55
C SER A 289 -16.22 15.73 -7.33
N SER A 290 -16.72 16.45 -8.33
CA SER A 290 -17.02 17.90 -8.24
C SER A 290 -18.30 18.21 -7.43
N THR A 291 -19.07 17.19 -7.09
CA THR A 291 -20.25 17.26 -6.21
C THR A 291 -19.99 16.51 -4.92
N PRO A 292 -20.67 16.85 -3.81
CA PRO A 292 -20.48 16.15 -2.55
C PRO A 292 -20.71 14.63 -2.65
N CYS A 293 -19.82 13.86 -2.03
CA CYS A 293 -19.93 12.41 -1.94
C CYS A 293 -20.74 12.03 -0.70
N ASP A 294 -21.91 11.40 -0.89
CA ASP A 294 -22.66 10.78 0.20
C ASP A 294 -22.21 9.34 0.35
N MET A 295 -21.35 9.07 1.34
CA MET A 295 -20.70 7.79 1.45
C MET A 295 -20.97 7.09 2.79
N ARG A 296 -20.82 5.78 2.76
CA ARG A 296 -20.92 4.89 3.91
C ARG A 296 -19.77 3.88 3.90
N MET A 297 -19.34 3.45 5.09
CA MET A 297 -18.37 2.37 5.26
C MET A 297 -19.03 1.17 5.93
N ARG A 298 -18.79 -0.02 5.37
CA ARG A 298 -19.22 -1.30 5.94
C ARG A 298 -18.00 -2.13 6.32
N PHE A 299 -17.84 -2.39 7.60
CA PHE A 299 -16.82 -3.28 8.17
C PHE A 299 -17.40 -4.69 8.22
N ILE A 300 -16.72 -5.65 7.61
CA ILE A 300 -17.17 -7.04 7.48
C ILE A 300 -16.15 -7.93 8.16
N GLY A 301 -16.59 -8.66 9.18
CA GLY A 301 -15.73 -9.58 9.93
C GLY A 301 -15.19 -10.73 9.08
N GLN A 302 -13.95 -11.14 9.35
CA GLN A 302 -13.28 -12.20 8.63
C GLN A 302 -13.91 -13.58 8.86
N THR A 303 -14.50 -13.80 10.04
CA THR A 303 -15.16 -15.06 10.41
C THR A 303 -16.60 -14.80 10.86
N SER A 304 -17.41 -15.85 10.91
CA SER A 304 -18.80 -15.76 11.40
C SER A 304 -18.91 -15.31 12.87
N ASN A 305 -17.85 -15.47 13.65
CA ASN A 305 -17.80 -15.02 15.04
C ASN A 305 -17.46 -13.52 15.18
N MET A 306 -16.88 -12.92 14.15
CA MET A 306 -16.57 -11.50 14.13
C MET A 306 -17.78 -10.70 13.66
N THR A 307 -18.08 -9.64 14.39
CA THR A 307 -19.23 -8.79 14.12
C THR A 307 -19.03 -7.92 12.89
N ASN A 308 -20.12 -7.53 12.25
CA ASN A 308 -20.13 -6.53 11.20
C ASN A 308 -20.57 -5.18 11.78
N LEU A 309 -20.10 -4.08 11.16
CA LEU A 309 -20.47 -2.71 11.52
C LEU A 309 -20.71 -1.90 10.24
N THR A 310 -21.83 -1.22 10.17
CA THR A 310 -22.07 -0.20 9.16
C THR A 310 -22.06 1.16 9.83
N LEU A 311 -21.16 2.04 9.41
CA LEU A 311 -21.09 3.40 9.91
C LEU A 311 -22.24 4.26 9.33
N PRO A 312 -22.70 5.28 10.06
CA PRO A 312 -23.63 6.27 9.53
C PRO A 312 -23.10 6.93 8.27
N ASN A 313 -24.00 7.24 7.34
CA ASN A 313 -23.65 7.98 6.13
C ASN A 313 -22.97 9.31 6.48
N LYS A 314 -22.02 9.70 5.63
CA LYS A 314 -21.31 10.97 5.78
C LYS A 314 -21.21 11.68 4.43
N ILE A 315 -21.56 12.95 4.42
CA ILE A 315 -21.42 13.82 3.25
C ILE A 315 -20.03 14.41 3.29
N ILE A 316 -19.24 14.14 2.26
CA ILE A 316 -17.89 14.66 2.07
C ILE A 316 -17.93 15.70 0.96
N GLN A 317 -17.48 16.92 1.22
CA GLN A 317 -17.40 17.97 0.22
C GLN A 317 -16.38 17.60 -0.89
N PRO A 318 -16.50 18.15 -2.11
CA PRO A 318 -15.52 17.95 -3.17
C PRO A 318 -14.09 18.19 -2.71
N GLY A 319 -13.21 17.24 -2.97
CA GLY A 319 -11.80 17.29 -2.55
C GLY A 319 -11.54 17.01 -1.07
N ALA A 320 -12.55 17.10 -0.20
CA ALA A 320 -12.42 16.82 1.24
C ALA A 320 -12.16 15.34 1.52
N ALA A 321 -11.66 15.06 2.72
CA ALA A 321 -11.42 13.70 3.19
C ALA A 321 -11.99 13.48 4.60
N VAL A 322 -12.43 12.25 4.87
CA VAL A 322 -12.81 11.77 6.19
C VAL A 322 -12.02 10.53 6.56
N ALA A 323 -11.79 10.35 7.86
CA ALA A 323 -11.06 9.22 8.39
C ALA A 323 -11.89 8.46 9.42
N ALA A 324 -11.87 7.13 9.35
CA ALA A 324 -12.45 6.20 10.29
C ALA A 324 -11.35 5.37 10.94
N SER A 325 -11.01 5.64 12.19
CA SER A 325 -10.03 4.86 12.94
C SER A 325 -10.74 3.84 13.81
N THR A 326 -10.36 2.58 13.69
CA THR A 326 -10.91 1.50 14.53
C THR A 326 -10.54 1.65 16.01
N ARG A 327 -9.56 2.53 16.33
CA ARG A 327 -9.15 2.90 17.70
C ARG A 327 -9.78 4.20 18.17
N ALA A 328 -9.61 5.28 17.41
CA ALA A 328 -9.89 6.65 17.84
C ALA A 328 -11.19 7.21 17.29
N GLY A 329 -11.82 6.53 16.31
CA GLY A 329 -13.00 7.02 15.60
C GLY A 329 -12.65 8.08 14.56
N ASN A 330 -11.85 9.08 14.92
CA ASN A 330 -11.54 10.28 14.16
C ASN A 330 -12.79 11.07 13.79
N ASP A 331 -13.28 11.01 12.54
CA ASP A 331 -14.48 11.73 12.09
C ASP A 331 -15.80 11.02 12.46
N TYR A 332 -15.73 9.88 13.13
CA TYR A 332 -16.86 9.12 13.65
C TYR A 332 -16.78 8.99 15.18
N ASP A 333 -17.91 8.74 15.82
CA ASP A 333 -17.89 8.40 17.24
C ASP A 333 -17.11 7.10 17.48
N LYS A 334 -16.04 7.19 18.28
CA LYS A 334 -15.19 6.04 18.62
C LYS A 334 -15.99 4.87 19.24
N ASN A 335 -17.12 5.16 19.87
CA ASN A 335 -17.97 4.17 20.52
C ASN A 335 -18.62 3.21 19.52
N LEU A 336 -18.83 3.64 18.27
CA LEU A 336 -19.35 2.77 17.21
C LEU A 336 -18.43 1.57 16.99
N PHE A 337 -17.11 1.78 17.06
CA PHE A 337 -16.12 0.73 16.83
C PHE A 337 -16.04 -0.31 17.95
N ASN A 338 -16.66 -0.07 19.12
CA ASN A 338 -16.79 -1.08 20.17
C ASN A 338 -17.70 -2.24 19.76
N GLN A 339 -18.47 -2.08 18.69
CA GLN A 339 -19.26 -3.14 18.09
C GLN A 339 -18.40 -4.14 17.30
N LEU A 340 -17.17 -3.75 16.89
CA LEU A 340 -16.22 -4.65 16.21
C LEU A 340 -15.61 -5.60 17.25
N ARG A 341 -16.08 -6.84 17.30
CA ARG A 341 -15.75 -7.85 18.28
C ARG A 341 -15.58 -9.22 17.65
N ASP A 342 -14.80 -10.06 18.31
CA ASP A 342 -14.76 -11.49 18.09
C ASP A 342 -15.54 -12.20 19.21
N ASN A 343 -16.76 -12.61 18.92
CA ASN A 343 -17.62 -13.33 19.86
C ASN A 343 -17.15 -14.77 20.12
N GLY A 344 -16.24 -15.29 19.28
CA GLY A 344 -15.62 -16.60 19.47
C GLY A 344 -14.42 -16.57 20.43
N ASN A 345 -13.97 -15.38 20.84
CA ASN A 345 -12.83 -15.20 21.73
C ASN A 345 -13.20 -14.39 22.98
N PRO A 346 -13.81 -15.03 24.00
CA PRO A 346 -14.26 -14.31 25.20
C PRO A 346 -13.12 -13.71 26.02
N GLN A 347 -11.90 -14.25 25.89
CA GLN A 347 -10.72 -13.72 26.59
C GLN A 347 -10.25 -12.41 25.97
N PHE A 348 -10.34 -12.27 24.63
CA PHE A 348 -9.93 -11.07 23.91
C PHE A 348 -11.02 -10.61 22.93
N PRO A 349 -12.19 -10.18 23.44
CA PRO A 349 -13.35 -9.90 22.59
C PRO A 349 -13.14 -8.69 21.65
N PHE A 350 -12.12 -7.86 21.89
CA PHE A 350 -11.76 -6.73 21.04
C PHE A 350 -10.66 -7.05 20.02
N THR A 351 -10.49 -8.33 19.71
CA THR A 351 -9.58 -8.79 18.64
C THR A 351 -10.42 -9.06 17.40
N TRP A 352 -10.58 -8.05 16.56
CA TRP A 352 -11.35 -8.11 15.33
C TRP A 352 -10.44 -7.88 14.12
N ALA A 353 -10.67 -8.65 13.05
CA ALA A 353 -10.04 -8.46 11.75
C ALA A 353 -11.09 -8.66 10.65
N GLY A 354 -10.93 -7.96 9.54
CA GLY A 354 -11.89 -8.05 8.45
C GLY A 354 -11.52 -7.17 7.28
N SER A 355 -12.53 -6.86 6.49
CA SER A 355 -12.44 -5.97 5.33
C SER A 355 -13.39 -4.78 5.49
N VAL A 356 -13.16 -3.74 4.68
CA VAL A 356 -14.07 -2.60 4.58
C VAL A 356 -14.51 -2.44 3.13
N ILE A 357 -15.80 -2.14 2.97
CA ILE A 357 -16.37 -1.68 1.71
C ILE A 357 -16.77 -0.21 1.93
N VAL A 358 -16.16 0.67 1.15
CA VAL A 358 -16.53 2.09 1.06
C VAL A 358 -17.41 2.25 -0.17
N GLU A 359 -18.61 2.78 0.01
CA GLU A 359 -19.56 2.96 -1.09
C GLU A 359 -20.23 4.34 -1.03
N THR A 360 -20.49 4.94 -2.19
CA THR A 360 -21.25 6.18 -2.30
C THR A 360 -22.69 5.87 -2.70
N THR A 361 -23.65 6.49 -2.02
CA THR A 361 -25.08 6.28 -2.29
C THR A 361 -25.55 7.08 -3.51
N ASN A 362 -24.79 8.08 -3.91
CA ASN A 362 -25.08 8.98 -5.05
C ASN A 362 -24.15 8.74 -6.26
N ASN A 363 -23.47 7.60 -6.32
CA ASN A 363 -22.59 7.18 -7.41
C ASN A 363 -21.43 8.16 -7.71
N THR A 364 -21.02 8.95 -6.73
CA THR A 364 -19.83 9.81 -6.82
C THR A 364 -18.56 9.01 -6.61
N GLN A 365 -17.41 9.55 -7.04
CA GLN A 365 -16.13 8.84 -6.99
C GLN A 365 -15.35 9.19 -5.73
N VAL A 366 -14.83 8.19 -5.06
CA VAL A 366 -13.94 8.32 -3.90
C VAL A 366 -12.64 7.55 -4.12
N ALA A 367 -11.55 8.03 -3.52
CA ALA A 367 -10.31 7.30 -3.34
C ALA A 367 -10.13 6.94 -1.87
N VAL A 368 -9.53 5.79 -1.59
CA VAL A 368 -9.35 5.25 -0.25
C VAL A 368 -7.91 4.85 -0.03
N VAL A 369 -7.38 5.18 1.15
CA VAL A 369 -6.13 4.61 1.67
C VAL A 369 -6.37 4.10 3.08
N VAL A 370 -5.66 3.06 3.45
CA VAL A 370 -5.69 2.49 4.79
C VAL A 370 -4.28 2.36 5.35
N PHE A 371 -4.14 2.67 6.62
CA PHE A 371 -2.92 2.47 7.38
C PHE A 371 -3.23 1.62 8.60
N THR A 372 -2.49 0.53 8.74
CA THR A 372 -2.62 -0.37 9.88
C THR A 372 -1.43 -0.18 10.81
N VAL A 373 -1.66 0.41 11.96
CA VAL A 373 -0.62 0.70 12.96
C VAL A 373 -0.56 -0.41 13.99
N ARG A 374 0.63 -0.94 14.23
CA ARG A 374 0.93 -1.87 15.32
C ARG A 374 1.94 -1.23 16.29
N PRO A 375 1.43 -0.57 17.33
CA PRO A 375 2.27 0.30 18.18
C PRO A 375 3.37 -0.44 18.95
N ARG A 376 3.13 -1.71 19.31
CA ARG A 376 4.14 -2.52 20.04
C ARG A 376 5.35 -2.86 19.18
N GLU A 377 5.14 -2.93 17.86
CA GLU A 377 6.13 -3.38 16.89
C GLU A 377 6.72 -2.21 16.11
N ASN A 378 6.21 -0.98 16.32
CA ASN A 378 6.58 0.24 15.58
C ASN A 378 6.47 0.06 14.06
N ILE A 379 5.41 -0.57 13.58
CA ILE A 379 5.20 -0.86 12.17
C ILE A 379 3.83 -0.35 11.71
N SER A 380 3.75 0.00 10.43
CA SER A 380 2.50 0.48 9.86
C SER A 380 2.50 0.34 8.32
N PRO A 381 2.02 -0.78 7.77
CA PRO A 381 1.85 -0.88 6.33
C PRO A 381 0.76 0.06 5.81
N GLY A 382 1.00 0.64 4.63
CA GLY A 382 0.06 1.44 3.88
C GLY A 382 -0.51 0.68 2.68
N LEU A 383 -1.80 0.87 2.39
CA LEU A 383 -2.49 0.25 1.26
C LEU A 383 -3.45 1.24 0.61
N ALA A 384 -3.50 1.25 -0.72
CA ALA A 384 -4.60 1.89 -1.44
C ALA A 384 -5.82 0.96 -1.49
N GLY A 385 -7.03 1.50 -1.47
CA GLY A 385 -8.23 0.74 -1.74
C GLY A 385 -8.35 0.40 -3.23
N SER A 386 -8.97 -0.72 -3.56
CA SER A 386 -9.19 -1.20 -4.92
C SER A 386 -10.66 -1.08 -5.31
N SER A 387 -10.93 -0.68 -6.54
CA SER A 387 -12.28 -0.69 -7.11
C SER A 387 -12.64 -2.07 -7.68
N ILE A 388 -13.88 -2.26 -8.11
CA ILE A 388 -14.28 -3.47 -8.84
C ILE A 388 -13.57 -3.57 -10.19
N ALA A 389 -13.14 -2.46 -10.77
CA ALA A 389 -12.39 -2.45 -12.03
C ALA A 389 -10.95 -2.96 -11.85
N ASP A 390 -10.42 -2.91 -10.62
CA ASP A 390 -9.11 -3.45 -10.25
C ASP A 390 -9.19 -4.93 -9.86
N ALA A 391 -10.40 -5.49 -9.73
CA ALA A 391 -10.61 -6.89 -9.42
C ALA A 391 -10.48 -7.75 -10.68
N GLY A 392 -9.99 -8.97 -10.54
CA GLY A 392 -9.86 -9.91 -11.66
C GLY A 392 -10.02 -11.34 -11.23
N THR A 393 -10.23 -12.22 -12.21
CA THR A 393 -10.32 -13.67 -12.01
C THR A 393 -8.95 -14.35 -11.95
N GLN A 394 -7.90 -13.62 -12.29
CA GLN A 394 -6.50 -14.01 -12.12
C GLN A 394 -5.77 -12.92 -11.35
N THR A 395 -5.16 -13.28 -10.23
CA THR A 395 -4.46 -12.34 -9.36
C THR A 395 -3.03 -12.82 -9.11
N ASN A 396 -2.08 -11.91 -9.21
CA ASN A 396 -0.65 -12.18 -9.10
C ASN A 396 -0.04 -11.39 -7.94
N LEU A 397 0.65 -12.10 -7.06
CA LEU A 397 1.37 -11.57 -5.91
C LEU A 397 2.87 -11.81 -6.14
N PRO A 398 3.64 -10.78 -6.54
CA PRO A 398 5.06 -10.94 -6.87
C PRO A 398 5.95 -11.37 -5.71
N LEU A 399 5.56 -11.05 -4.47
CA LEU A 399 6.41 -11.20 -3.29
C LEU A 399 5.61 -11.68 -2.07
N VAL A 400 5.86 -12.90 -1.67
CA VAL A 400 5.30 -13.51 -0.45
C VAL A 400 6.41 -14.23 0.31
N TYR A 401 6.45 -14.06 1.62
CA TYR A 401 7.47 -14.62 2.50
C TYR A 401 6.92 -15.69 3.42
N LYS A 402 7.71 -16.74 3.64
CA LYS A 402 7.56 -17.71 4.71
C LYS A 402 8.96 -18.10 5.22
N ILE A 403 9.55 -17.22 6.04
CA ILE A 403 10.89 -17.40 6.61
C ILE A 403 10.76 -17.63 8.11
N GLY A 404 10.79 -18.90 8.52
CA GLY A 404 10.63 -19.34 9.90
C GLY A 404 10.16 -20.78 10.01
N THR A 405 10.20 -21.36 11.18
CA THR A 405 9.82 -22.75 11.44
C THR A 405 8.41 -22.89 11.99
N CYS A 406 7.67 -23.90 11.52
CA CYS A 406 6.40 -24.30 12.11
C CYS A 406 6.69 -25.10 13.40
N ASN A 407 6.21 -24.68 14.54
CA ASN A 407 6.44 -25.29 15.84
C ASN A 407 7.89 -25.14 16.37
N PRO A 408 8.40 -23.92 16.47
CA PRO A 408 9.70 -23.75 17.11
C PRO A 408 9.62 -24.13 18.58
N PRO A 409 10.65 -24.79 19.15
CA PRO A 409 10.70 -25.15 20.58
C PRO A 409 10.56 -23.94 21.52
N SER A 410 10.82 -22.71 21.01
CA SER A 410 10.85 -21.46 21.80
C SER A 410 9.98 -20.35 21.25
N GLY A 411 9.25 -20.53 20.16
CA GLY A 411 8.42 -19.49 19.53
C GLY A 411 9.20 -18.39 18.80
N LEU A 412 10.52 -18.50 18.67
CA LEU A 412 11.44 -17.40 18.32
C LEU A 412 12.01 -17.43 16.89
N ASP A 413 11.63 -18.40 16.05
CA ASP A 413 12.32 -18.62 14.77
C ASP A 413 11.65 -17.97 13.55
N TRP A 414 10.72 -17.06 13.74
CA TRP A 414 10.11 -16.32 12.63
C TRP A 414 10.89 -15.05 12.34
N LYS A 415 11.45 -14.95 11.10
CA LYS A 415 12.11 -13.73 10.62
C LYS A 415 11.16 -12.90 9.77
N THR A 416 10.53 -13.51 8.75
CA THR A 416 9.66 -12.77 7.85
C THR A 416 8.48 -13.64 7.43
N PHE A 417 7.29 -13.08 7.46
CA PHE A 417 6.08 -13.77 7.02
C PHE A 417 5.14 -12.79 6.29
N SER A 418 4.26 -13.34 5.48
CA SER A 418 3.24 -12.55 4.79
C SER A 418 1.83 -12.96 5.22
N ILE A 419 0.96 -11.96 5.21
CA ILE A 419 -0.48 -12.12 5.32
C ILE A 419 -1.07 -11.58 4.02
N PHE A 420 -1.80 -12.39 3.29
CA PHE A 420 -2.57 -11.88 2.17
C PHE A 420 -4.06 -12.16 2.35
N ARG A 421 -4.85 -11.18 1.97
CA ARG A 421 -6.30 -11.22 2.13
C ARG A 421 -6.96 -11.12 0.78
N ILE A 422 -7.81 -12.10 0.49
CA ILE A 422 -8.51 -12.30 -0.78
C ILE A 422 -9.97 -11.95 -0.55
N GLN A 423 -10.42 -10.79 -0.99
CA GLN A 423 -11.82 -10.35 -0.84
C GLN A 423 -12.60 -10.66 -2.12
N ASN A 424 -13.78 -11.26 -1.95
CA ASN A 424 -14.75 -11.39 -3.01
C ASN A 424 -15.67 -10.15 -3.04
N PRO A 425 -15.47 -9.21 -3.98
CA PRO A 425 -16.26 -7.99 -4.05
C PRO A 425 -17.65 -8.19 -4.64
N THR A 426 -17.95 -9.39 -5.15
CA THR A 426 -19.19 -9.66 -5.88
C THR A 426 -20.36 -10.03 -4.95
N ALA A 427 -21.57 -9.98 -5.48
CA ALA A 427 -22.78 -10.39 -4.76
C ALA A 427 -22.97 -11.91 -4.68
N ASN A 428 -22.14 -12.68 -5.38
CA ASN A 428 -22.20 -14.14 -5.42
C ASN A 428 -20.93 -14.73 -4.79
N ASN A 429 -21.04 -15.95 -4.26
CA ASN A 429 -19.87 -16.67 -3.76
C ASN A 429 -18.88 -16.96 -4.88
N ALA A 430 -17.59 -16.84 -4.62
CA ALA A 430 -16.52 -17.40 -5.41
C ALA A 430 -16.28 -18.83 -4.92
N THR A 431 -16.55 -19.82 -5.73
CA THR A 431 -16.59 -21.24 -5.32
C THR A 431 -15.39 -22.05 -5.79
N ASN A 432 -14.66 -21.56 -6.81
CA ASN A 432 -13.50 -22.22 -7.40
C ASN A 432 -12.30 -21.28 -7.28
N VAL A 433 -11.84 -21.04 -6.04
CA VAL A 433 -10.65 -20.23 -5.80
C VAL A 433 -9.46 -21.14 -5.59
N ASP A 434 -8.54 -21.13 -6.55
CA ASP A 434 -7.29 -21.88 -6.51
C ASP A 434 -6.12 -20.97 -6.21
N ILE A 435 -5.27 -21.36 -5.27
CA ILE A 435 -4.10 -20.60 -4.83
C ILE A 435 -2.85 -21.43 -5.11
N TYR A 436 -1.98 -20.95 -5.98
CA TYR A 436 -0.73 -21.60 -6.36
C TYR A 436 0.46 -20.80 -5.81
N TYR A 437 1.34 -21.47 -5.09
CA TYR A 437 2.57 -20.91 -4.55
C TYR A 437 3.73 -21.36 -5.44
N TYR A 438 4.48 -20.41 -5.98
CA TYR A 438 5.60 -20.66 -6.90
C TYR A 438 6.92 -20.28 -6.26
N ASN A 439 7.90 -21.15 -6.42
CA ASN A 439 9.31 -20.78 -6.19
C ASN A 439 9.74 -19.70 -7.17
N ARG A 440 10.78 -18.97 -6.88
CA ARG A 440 11.31 -17.92 -7.77
C ARG A 440 11.62 -18.42 -9.19
N ASN A 441 11.99 -19.70 -9.33
CA ASN A 441 12.25 -20.33 -10.62
C ASN A 441 10.98 -20.77 -11.38
N GLY A 442 9.79 -20.42 -10.91
CA GLY A 442 8.52 -20.73 -11.55
C GLY A 442 7.98 -22.14 -11.31
N THR A 443 8.65 -22.97 -10.51
CA THR A 443 8.11 -24.27 -10.13
C THR A 443 7.04 -24.14 -9.05
N VAL A 444 5.96 -24.92 -9.15
CA VAL A 444 4.92 -24.96 -8.10
C VAL A 444 5.52 -25.57 -6.84
N ALA A 445 5.51 -24.81 -5.75
CA ALA A 445 5.95 -25.27 -4.43
C ALA A 445 4.78 -25.88 -3.63
N PHE A 446 3.58 -25.32 -3.75
CA PHE A 446 2.37 -25.76 -3.08
C PHE A 446 1.12 -25.23 -3.79
N GLN A 447 -0.03 -25.87 -3.56
CA GLN A 447 -1.32 -25.41 -4.08
C GLN A 447 -2.46 -25.70 -3.11
N GLU A 448 -3.43 -24.80 -3.10
CA GLU A 448 -4.73 -24.98 -2.42
C GLU A 448 -5.82 -24.84 -3.48
N LEU A 449 -6.65 -25.85 -3.63
CA LEU A 449 -7.66 -25.91 -4.68
C LEU A 449 -9.06 -25.80 -4.09
N ASP A 450 -10.03 -25.37 -4.93
CA ASP A 450 -11.46 -25.36 -4.66
C ASP A 450 -11.86 -24.63 -3.36
N ARG A 451 -11.19 -23.54 -3.05
CA ARG A 451 -11.56 -22.70 -1.90
C ARG A 451 -12.82 -21.90 -2.22
N THR A 452 -13.65 -21.72 -1.22
CA THR A 452 -14.85 -20.86 -1.32
C THR A 452 -14.67 -19.58 -0.54
N ILE A 453 -15.01 -18.44 -1.17
CA ILE A 453 -15.09 -17.13 -0.52
C ILE A 453 -16.50 -16.60 -0.70
N ASN A 454 -17.22 -16.44 0.41
CA ASN A 454 -18.59 -15.93 0.38
C ASN A 454 -18.66 -14.50 -0.16
N ALA A 455 -19.79 -14.14 -0.73
CA ALA A 455 -20.07 -12.80 -1.24
C ALA A 455 -19.73 -11.72 -0.21
N GLY A 456 -18.95 -10.71 -0.62
CA GLY A 456 -18.56 -9.57 0.22
C GLY A 456 -17.55 -9.87 1.33
N THR A 457 -17.16 -11.14 1.55
CA THR A 457 -16.21 -11.52 2.61
C THR A 457 -14.79 -11.68 2.10
N ALA A 458 -13.83 -11.87 3.02
CA ALA A 458 -12.44 -12.10 2.69
C ALA A 458 -11.91 -13.42 3.29
N LEU A 459 -11.07 -14.13 2.52
CA LEU A 459 -10.24 -15.24 2.97
C LEU A 459 -8.85 -14.70 3.32
N THR A 460 -8.36 -15.03 4.51
CA THR A 460 -7.00 -14.69 4.92
C THR A 460 -6.09 -15.90 4.82
N ARG A 461 -4.90 -15.70 4.26
CA ARG A 461 -3.78 -16.63 4.32
C ARG A 461 -2.62 -15.96 5.04
N HIS A 462 -2.19 -16.57 6.12
CA HIS A 462 -1.13 -16.10 7.00
C HIS A 462 -0.02 -17.13 7.03
N THR A 463 1.10 -16.88 6.36
CA THR A 463 2.17 -17.89 6.19
C THR A 463 2.78 -18.37 7.51
N ARG A 464 2.67 -17.57 8.58
CA ARG A 464 3.06 -17.96 9.95
C ARG A 464 1.93 -18.72 10.67
N ALA A 465 0.70 -18.18 10.71
CA ALA A 465 -0.39 -18.80 11.45
C ALA A 465 -0.91 -20.09 10.77
N ASN A 466 -0.90 -20.12 9.42
CA ASN A 466 -1.25 -21.30 8.64
C ASN A 466 -0.01 -22.15 8.29
N CYS A 467 1.04 -22.08 9.08
CA CYS A 467 2.34 -22.66 8.77
C CYS A 467 2.29 -24.17 8.58
N SER A 468 1.48 -24.90 9.36
CA SER A 468 1.29 -26.36 9.22
C SER A 468 0.67 -26.70 7.87
N ASP A 469 -0.32 -25.95 7.41
CA ASP A 469 -0.98 -26.16 6.12
C ASP A 469 -0.02 -25.87 4.96
N LEU A 470 0.92 -24.93 5.18
CA LEU A 470 1.92 -24.47 4.23
C LEU A 470 3.31 -25.12 4.45
N ALA A 471 3.38 -26.27 5.13
CA ALA A 471 4.65 -26.93 5.46
C ALA A 471 5.48 -27.29 4.22
N ALA A 472 4.81 -27.60 3.10
CA ALA A 472 5.47 -27.92 1.83
C ALA A 472 6.32 -26.78 1.26
N LEU A 473 6.07 -25.51 1.66
CA LEU A 473 6.89 -24.37 1.27
C LEU A 473 8.29 -24.36 1.93
N GLY A 474 8.49 -25.20 2.97
CA GLY A 474 9.73 -25.20 3.76
C GLY A 474 9.84 -23.98 4.68
N ASN A 475 10.99 -23.85 5.37
CA ASN A 475 11.19 -22.85 6.43
C ASN A 475 11.90 -21.55 5.95
N ASN A 476 12.35 -21.51 4.72
CA ASN A 476 13.06 -20.36 4.16
C ASN A 476 12.56 -20.11 2.72
N TRP A 477 11.24 -19.95 2.58
CA TRP A 477 10.62 -19.76 1.28
C TRP A 477 10.31 -18.28 1.04
N GLU A 478 10.71 -17.82 -0.13
CA GLU A 478 10.32 -16.56 -0.74
C GLU A 478 9.92 -16.85 -2.19
N GLY A 479 8.77 -16.38 -2.60
CA GLY A 479 8.27 -16.67 -3.93
C GLY A 479 7.11 -15.78 -4.33
N SER A 480 6.40 -16.22 -5.34
CA SER A 480 5.21 -15.57 -5.87
C SER A 480 3.95 -16.42 -5.63
N VAL A 481 2.79 -15.77 -5.65
CA VAL A 481 1.51 -16.47 -5.55
C VAL A 481 0.64 -16.08 -6.74
N PHE A 482 -0.01 -17.05 -7.34
CA PHE A 482 -1.03 -16.88 -8.36
C PHE A 482 -2.35 -17.40 -7.83
N ILE A 483 -3.42 -16.63 -8.00
CA ILE A 483 -4.77 -16.98 -7.59
C ILE A 483 -5.65 -16.97 -8.83
N SER A 484 -6.35 -18.07 -9.10
CA SER A 484 -7.42 -18.13 -10.09
C SER A 484 -8.76 -18.29 -9.42
N SER A 485 -9.81 -17.74 -10.02
CA SER A 485 -11.15 -17.74 -9.45
C SER A 485 -12.23 -17.69 -10.54
N ASP A 486 -13.40 -18.24 -10.22
CA ASP A 486 -14.62 -18.11 -11.04
C ASP A 486 -15.28 -16.72 -10.89
N ARG A 487 -14.80 -15.88 -9.99
CA ARG A 487 -15.27 -14.51 -9.75
C ARG A 487 -14.12 -13.54 -9.60
N PRO A 488 -14.29 -12.26 -10.00
CA PRO A 488 -13.28 -11.24 -9.74
C PRO A 488 -12.98 -11.10 -8.24
N LEU A 489 -11.69 -11.02 -7.90
CA LEU A 489 -11.19 -10.90 -6.53
C LEU A 489 -10.32 -9.64 -6.39
N VAL A 490 -10.32 -9.07 -5.18
CA VAL A 490 -9.39 -8.03 -4.76
C VAL A 490 -8.45 -8.62 -3.70
N VAL A 491 -7.15 -8.43 -3.85
CA VAL A 491 -6.16 -9.02 -2.96
C VAL A 491 -5.16 -7.98 -2.49
N THR A 492 -4.88 -7.99 -1.20
CA THR A 492 -3.79 -7.21 -0.57
C THR A 492 -2.82 -8.14 0.12
N VAL A 493 -1.56 -7.72 0.15
CA VAL A 493 -0.46 -8.43 0.83
C VAL A 493 0.16 -7.50 1.84
N GLU A 494 0.38 -7.99 3.03
CA GLU A 494 1.16 -7.36 4.09
C GLU A 494 2.27 -8.33 4.49
N SER A 495 3.50 -7.86 4.56
CA SER A 495 4.63 -8.68 5.04
C SER A 495 5.24 -8.03 6.27
N TYR A 496 5.70 -8.86 7.18
CA TYR A 496 6.20 -8.46 8.49
C TYR A 496 7.52 -9.14 8.80
N ASN A 497 8.47 -8.36 9.28
CA ASN A 497 9.63 -8.88 9.98
C ASN A 497 9.35 -8.73 11.48
N ASP A 498 9.27 -9.85 12.19
CA ASP A 498 8.86 -9.89 13.58
C ASP A 498 10.10 -10.00 14.48
N ALA A 499 10.70 -8.86 14.82
CA ALA A 499 11.76 -8.79 15.82
C ALA A 499 11.23 -8.88 17.28
N PHE A 500 9.93 -9.15 17.44
CA PHE A 500 9.17 -9.00 18.69
C PHE A 500 9.67 -9.86 19.88
N LEU A 501 10.53 -10.84 19.66
CA LEU A 501 10.92 -11.76 20.74
C LEU A 501 12.44 -11.89 20.90
N ASN A 502 13.12 -10.79 21.24
CA ASN A 502 14.56 -10.76 21.57
C ASN A 502 15.54 -10.93 20.39
N GLN A 503 15.12 -10.61 19.17
CA GLN A 503 16.07 -10.50 18.06
C GLN A 503 16.62 -9.07 17.96
N PRO A 504 17.90 -8.90 17.64
CA PRO A 504 18.51 -7.58 17.48
C PRO A 504 18.11 -6.85 16.19
N GLU A 505 17.31 -7.48 15.33
CA GLU A 505 16.88 -6.92 14.06
C GLU A 505 15.65 -6.04 14.25
N PRO A 506 15.58 -4.86 13.59
CA PRO A 506 14.43 -3.96 13.69
C PRO A 506 13.17 -4.59 13.06
N SER A 507 12.02 -4.37 13.70
CA SER A 507 10.72 -4.72 13.14
C SER A 507 10.40 -3.83 11.94
N TRP A 508 9.95 -4.43 10.84
CA TRP A 508 9.44 -3.72 9.69
C TRP A 508 8.22 -4.40 9.09
N SER A 509 7.43 -3.63 8.35
CA SER A 509 6.31 -4.15 7.58
C SER A 509 6.27 -3.55 6.19
N THR A 510 5.65 -4.27 5.26
CA THR A 510 5.36 -3.78 3.91
C THR A 510 3.93 -4.08 3.55
N GLY A 511 3.32 -3.23 2.69
CA GLY A 511 1.97 -3.45 2.19
C GLY A 511 1.87 -3.15 0.69
N TYR A 512 1.15 -3.97 -0.07
CA TYR A 512 0.87 -3.72 -1.47
C TYR A 512 -0.42 -4.38 -1.95
N ASN A 513 -1.00 -3.82 -3.00
CA ASN A 513 -2.14 -4.42 -3.71
C ASN A 513 -1.62 -5.39 -4.77
N ALA A 514 -2.25 -6.56 -4.88
CA ALA A 514 -1.90 -7.53 -5.90
C ALA A 514 -2.35 -7.07 -7.30
N TYR A 515 -1.72 -7.62 -8.33
CA TYR A 515 -2.12 -7.43 -9.72
C TYR A 515 -3.23 -8.38 -10.09
N SER A 516 -4.38 -7.85 -10.47
CA SER A 516 -5.51 -8.64 -10.95
C SER A 516 -5.79 -8.35 -12.41
N VAL A 517 -6.08 -9.41 -13.16
CA VAL A 517 -6.49 -9.35 -14.57
C VAL A 517 -7.73 -10.21 -14.79
N THR A 518 -8.55 -9.82 -15.74
CA THR A 518 -9.62 -10.66 -16.27
C THR A 518 -9.23 -10.99 -17.71
N PRO A 519 -9.00 -12.27 -18.04
CA PRO A 519 -8.57 -12.70 -19.37
C PRO A 519 -9.53 -12.31 -20.49
#